data_15d4d31dfa849c712b767c43e6f2a0c9
#
_entry.id   15d4d31dfa849c712b767c43e6f2a0c9
#
_cell.length_a   1.000
_cell.length_b   1.000
_cell.length_c   1.000
_cell.angle_alpha   90.00
_cell.angle_beta   90.00
_cell.angle_gamma   90.00
#
_symmetry.space_group_name_H-M   'P 1'
#
loop_
_entity.id
_entity.type
_entity.pdbx_description
1 polymer ?
#
loop_
_entity_poly.entity_id
_entity_poly.type
_entity_poly.pdbx_seq_one_letter_code
_entity_poly.pdbx_strand_id
1 'polypeptide(L)'
;MVQRKITEIIVHCAATPEGKDFSVDDITRWHKKRGFRTIGYHHVVYRDGSVHPGRPEGEIGAHCTGHNACSIGICYIGGVAADGKTAKDTRTPEQRKALLMLLRRLRAKYPNAKIHGHRDFAAKACPSFDATKEYADL
;
A
#
# COMPACT_ATOMS: atom_id res chain seq x y z
N MET A 1 25.63 -1.37 -3.16
CA MET A 1 24.21 -1.32 -2.80
C MET A 1 23.65 -2.74 -2.84
N VAL A 2 23.09 -3.21 -1.72
CA VAL A 2 22.50 -4.53 -1.66
C VAL A 2 21.09 -4.47 -2.23
N GLN A 3 20.81 -5.24 -3.27
CA GLN A 3 19.46 -5.37 -3.80
C GLN A 3 18.68 -6.37 -2.95
N ARG A 4 17.49 -5.96 -2.56
CA ARG A 4 16.57 -6.86 -1.85
C ARG A 4 15.96 -7.85 -2.83
N LYS A 5 15.76 -9.08 -2.37
CA LYS A 5 14.99 -10.06 -3.14
C LYS A 5 13.51 -9.84 -2.87
N ILE A 6 12.79 -9.33 -3.85
CA ILE A 6 11.37 -9.01 -3.72
C ILE A 6 10.53 -10.18 -4.23
N THR A 7 9.79 -10.78 -3.30
CA THR A 7 8.91 -11.92 -3.58
C THR A 7 7.44 -11.59 -3.38
N GLU A 8 7.14 -10.41 -2.81
CA GLU A 8 5.77 -9.99 -2.52
C GLU A 8 5.58 -8.51 -2.77
N ILE A 9 4.41 -8.16 -3.29
CA ILE A 9 3.94 -6.78 -3.40
C ILE A 9 2.66 -6.74 -2.59
N ILE A 10 2.62 -5.93 -1.52
CA ILE A 10 1.51 -5.92 -0.57
C ILE A 10 0.76 -4.60 -0.65
N VAL A 11 -0.54 -4.69 -0.93
CA VAL A 11 -1.42 -3.53 -1.05
C VAL A 11 -2.07 -3.23 0.29
N HIS A 12 -2.00 -1.97 0.71
CA HIS A 12 -2.59 -1.46 1.94
C HIS A 12 -3.53 -0.31 1.64
N CYS A 13 -4.36 0.05 2.62
CA CYS A 13 -5.06 1.32 2.65
C CYS A 13 -4.57 2.13 3.86
N ALA A 14 -4.74 3.45 3.79
CA ALA A 14 -4.38 4.33 4.90
C ALA A 14 -5.35 4.20 6.09
N ALA A 15 -6.47 3.51 5.88
CA ALA A 15 -7.58 3.40 6.83
C ALA A 15 -8.12 4.78 7.21
N THR A 16 -8.30 5.63 6.21
CA THR A 16 -8.80 7.00 6.35
C THR A 16 -10.21 7.12 5.79
N PRO A 17 -11.02 8.07 6.30
CA PRO A 17 -12.41 8.22 5.86
C PRO A 17 -12.54 8.57 4.39
N GLU A 18 -13.56 8.00 3.76
CA GLU A 18 -13.89 8.25 2.35
C GLU A 18 -14.07 9.76 2.11
N GLY A 19 -13.52 10.23 0.98
CA GLY A 19 -13.67 11.62 0.58
C GLY A 19 -12.68 12.60 1.20
N LYS A 20 -11.77 12.14 2.05
CA LYS A 20 -10.76 12.99 2.68
C LYS A 20 -9.37 12.77 2.08
N ASP A 21 -8.67 13.88 1.85
CA ASP A 21 -7.31 13.84 1.31
C ASP A 21 -6.28 13.86 2.44
N PHE A 22 -5.28 13.01 2.30
CA PHE A 22 -4.11 12.96 3.17
C PHE A 22 -2.87 12.77 2.31
N SER A 23 -1.72 13.15 2.85
CA SER A 23 -0.46 13.15 2.11
C SER A 23 0.55 12.16 2.70
N VAL A 24 1.66 11.97 1.97
CA VAL A 24 2.82 11.23 2.49
C VAL A 24 3.30 11.86 3.80
N ASP A 25 3.30 13.19 3.90
CA ASP A 25 3.72 13.88 5.13
C ASP A 25 2.81 13.53 6.31
N ASP A 26 1.51 13.41 6.08
CA ASP A 26 0.55 13.01 7.12
C ASP A 26 0.87 11.60 7.63
N ILE A 27 1.03 10.67 6.70
CA ILE A 27 1.33 9.26 7.04
C ILE A 27 2.68 9.17 7.73
N THR A 28 3.67 9.91 7.26
CA THR A 28 5.01 9.94 7.87
C THR A 28 4.90 10.38 9.32
N ARG A 29 4.12 11.42 9.59
CA ARG A 29 3.89 11.94 10.93
C ARG A 29 3.24 10.89 11.83
N TRP A 30 2.21 10.18 11.32
CA TRP A 30 1.53 9.12 12.06
C TRP A 30 2.46 7.96 12.38
N HIS A 31 3.28 7.55 11.42
CA HIS A 31 4.22 6.44 11.60
C HIS A 31 5.33 6.80 12.58
N LYS A 32 5.85 8.03 12.54
CA LYS A 32 6.85 8.49 13.51
C LYS A 32 6.32 8.48 14.93
N LYS A 33 5.04 8.82 15.13
CA LYS A 33 4.40 8.73 16.44
C LYS A 33 4.32 7.30 16.95
N ARG A 34 4.28 6.32 16.05
CA ARG A 34 4.30 4.89 16.38
C ARG A 34 5.71 4.34 16.60
N GLY A 35 6.72 5.18 16.49
CA GLY A 35 8.10 4.78 16.69
C GLY A 35 8.87 4.43 15.41
N PHE A 36 8.27 4.61 14.24
CA PHE A 36 8.95 4.35 12.97
C PHE A 36 9.92 5.48 12.64
N ARG A 37 11.02 5.14 11.95
CA ARG A 37 11.99 6.12 11.47
C ARG A 37 11.37 7.11 10.49
N THR A 38 10.51 6.60 9.61
CA THR A 38 9.78 7.37 8.61
C THR A 38 8.58 6.55 8.16
N ILE A 39 7.86 7.02 7.11
CA ILE A 39 6.76 6.26 6.52
C ILE A 39 7.18 4.82 6.21
N GLY A 40 6.30 3.86 6.50
CA GLY A 40 6.60 2.44 6.31
C GLY A 40 6.33 1.91 4.90
N TYR A 41 5.58 2.63 4.07
CA TYR A 41 5.25 2.22 2.70
C TYR A 41 6.28 2.72 1.70
N HIS A 42 6.36 2.06 0.55
CA HIS A 42 7.24 2.46 -0.55
C HIS A 42 6.54 3.38 -1.54
N HIS A 43 5.24 3.24 -1.71
CA HIS A 43 4.43 4.09 -2.60
C HIS A 43 3.09 4.42 -1.96
N VAL A 44 2.60 5.62 -2.21
CA VAL A 44 1.29 6.06 -1.74
C VAL A 44 0.49 6.57 -2.94
N VAL A 45 -0.73 6.08 -3.11
CA VAL A 45 -1.63 6.47 -4.20
C VAL A 45 -2.69 7.41 -3.64
N TYR A 46 -2.68 8.65 -4.08
CA TYR A 46 -3.63 9.68 -3.64
C TYR A 46 -4.97 9.51 -4.34
N ARG A 47 -5.99 10.17 -3.80
CA ARG A 47 -7.36 10.06 -4.34
C ARG A 47 -7.47 10.51 -5.79
N ASP A 48 -6.63 11.45 -6.24
CA ASP A 48 -6.60 11.92 -7.62
C ASP A 48 -5.83 10.97 -8.57
N GLY A 49 -5.31 9.87 -8.06
CA GLY A 49 -4.54 8.90 -8.84
C GLY A 49 -3.05 9.20 -8.90
N SER A 50 -2.57 10.28 -8.30
CA SER A 50 -1.14 10.55 -8.27
C SER A 50 -0.42 9.57 -7.34
N VAL A 51 0.78 9.12 -7.76
CA VAL A 51 1.60 8.17 -7.01
C VAL A 51 2.80 8.90 -6.43
N HIS A 52 2.97 8.76 -5.12
CA HIS A 52 4.03 9.48 -4.39
C HIS A 52 4.98 8.51 -3.71
N PRO A 53 6.29 8.79 -3.69
CA PRO A 53 7.25 7.88 -3.05
C PRO A 53 7.21 7.99 -1.53
N GLY A 54 7.36 6.85 -0.86
CA GLY A 54 7.64 6.76 0.56
C GLY A 54 9.10 6.38 0.75
N ARG A 55 9.36 5.23 1.41
CA ARG A 55 10.74 4.72 1.49
C ARG A 55 11.22 4.29 0.10
N PRO A 56 12.50 4.48 -0.22
CA PRO A 56 13.06 3.90 -1.45
C PRO A 56 12.83 2.39 -1.50
N GLU A 57 12.57 1.85 -2.70
CA GLU A 57 12.30 0.41 -2.84
C GLU A 57 13.47 -0.48 -2.40
N GLY A 58 14.68 0.05 -2.40
CA GLY A 58 15.86 -0.67 -1.91
C GLY A 58 15.91 -0.79 -0.38
N GLU A 59 15.07 -0.06 0.35
CA GLU A 59 14.99 -0.12 1.80
C GLU A 59 13.87 -1.04 2.25
N ILE A 60 14.12 -1.79 3.33
CA ILE A 60 13.09 -2.61 3.99
C ILE A 60 12.05 -1.67 4.57
N GLY A 61 10.77 -1.92 4.27
CA GLY A 61 9.66 -1.12 4.78
C GLY A 61 9.28 -1.48 6.21
N ALA A 62 8.20 -0.86 6.68
CA ALA A 62 7.59 -1.17 7.97
C ALA A 62 6.08 -1.12 7.79
N HIS A 63 5.54 -2.13 7.08
CA HIS A 63 4.13 -2.14 6.71
C HIS A 63 3.43 -3.48 6.91
N CYS A 64 4.18 -4.57 7.04
CA CYS A 64 3.60 -5.90 7.23
C CYS A 64 4.58 -6.78 8.00
N THR A 65 4.35 -6.96 9.29
CA THR A 65 5.23 -7.71 10.19
C THR A 65 5.50 -9.11 9.63
N GLY A 66 6.77 -9.50 9.57
CA GLY A 66 7.20 -10.80 9.06
C GLY A 66 7.40 -10.83 7.54
N HIS A 67 6.96 -9.81 6.81
CA HIS A 67 7.04 -9.75 5.34
C HIS A 67 7.81 -8.53 4.82
N ASN A 68 8.26 -7.64 5.71
CA ASN A 68 8.90 -6.40 5.30
C ASN A 68 10.17 -6.60 4.48
N ALA A 69 10.98 -7.59 4.83
CA ALA A 69 12.30 -7.78 4.21
C ALA A 69 12.23 -8.16 2.73
N CYS A 70 11.14 -8.78 2.29
CA CYS A 70 11.01 -9.34 0.93
C CYS A 70 9.87 -8.71 0.13
N SER A 71 9.34 -7.56 0.55
CA SER A 71 8.15 -6.98 -0.07
C SER A 71 8.27 -5.50 -0.40
N ILE A 72 7.40 -5.08 -1.32
CA ILE A 72 7.12 -3.67 -1.61
C ILE A 72 5.73 -3.36 -1.05
N GLY A 73 5.61 -2.33 -0.24
CA GLY A 73 4.34 -1.90 0.33
C GLY A 73 3.76 -0.71 -0.42
N ILE A 74 2.51 -0.84 -0.87
CA ILE A 74 1.75 0.21 -1.55
C ILE A 74 0.54 0.54 -0.70
N CYS A 75 0.29 1.82 -0.47
CA CYS A 75 -0.87 2.28 0.29
C CYS A 75 -1.70 3.23 -0.56
N TYR A 76 -3.03 3.06 -0.59
CA TYR A 76 -3.90 4.07 -1.17
C TYR A 76 -4.61 4.83 -0.05
N ILE A 77 -4.88 6.11 -0.28
CA ILE A 77 -5.59 6.96 0.68
C ILE A 77 -7.07 6.57 0.67
N GLY A 78 -7.60 6.22 1.83
CA GLY A 78 -8.97 5.76 1.99
C GLY A 78 -9.04 4.43 2.74
N GLY A 79 -10.03 3.61 2.39
CA GLY A 79 -10.21 2.27 2.96
C GLY A 79 -11.25 2.19 4.07
N VAL A 80 -11.82 3.31 4.48
CA VAL A 80 -12.86 3.37 5.52
C VAL A 80 -14.00 4.26 5.03
N ALA A 81 -15.23 3.89 5.35
CA ALA A 81 -16.41 4.68 5.02
C ALA A 81 -16.36 6.07 5.68
N ALA A 82 -17.28 6.95 5.28
CA ALA A 82 -17.33 8.31 5.82
C ALA A 82 -17.50 8.37 7.35
N ASP A 83 -18.01 7.27 7.96
CA ASP A 83 -18.15 7.18 9.42
C ASP A 83 -16.80 7.07 10.16
N GLY A 84 -15.71 6.86 9.44
CA GLY A 84 -14.38 6.72 10.01
C GLY A 84 -14.12 5.38 10.69
N LYS A 85 -15.03 4.41 10.57
CA LYS A 85 -14.97 3.14 11.30
C LYS A 85 -15.15 1.90 10.41
N THR A 86 -16.10 1.94 9.48
CA THR A 86 -16.47 0.77 8.67
C THR A 86 -15.51 0.58 7.51
N ALA A 87 -14.87 -0.58 7.43
CA ALA A 87 -14.00 -0.91 6.30
C ALA A 87 -14.80 -0.86 4.99
N LYS A 88 -14.25 -0.20 3.98
CA LYS A 88 -14.90 -0.03 2.69
C LYS A 88 -13.84 0.18 1.62
N ASP A 89 -14.07 -0.42 0.44
CA ASP A 89 -13.26 -0.14 -0.74
C ASP A 89 -13.66 1.23 -1.28
N THR A 90 -12.89 2.25 -0.90
CA THR A 90 -13.17 3.65 -1.26
C THR A 90 -12.32 4.14 -2.43
N ARG A 91 -11.66 3.21 -3.14
CA ARG A 91 -10.78 3.61 -4.26
C ARG A 91 -11.58 4.40 -5.30
N THR A 92 -11.08 5.58 -5.65
CA THR A 92 -11.64 6.36 -6.76
C THR A 92 -11.31 5.67 -8.08
N PRO A 93 -12.01 5.97 -9.19
CA PRO A 93 -11.61 5.46 -10.51
C PRO A 93 -10.16 5.76 -10.85
N GLU A 94 -9.68 6.95 -10.49
CA GLU A 94 -8.29 7.38 -10.70
C GLU A 94 -7.32 6.51 -9.89
N GLN A 95 -7.67 6.17 -8.65
CA GLN A 95 -6.85 5.29 -7.81
C GLN A 95 -6.82 3.87 -8.36
N ARG A 96 -7.95 3.35 -8.83
CA ARG A 96 -8.00 2.00 -9.43
C ARG A 96 -7.08 1.91 -10.64
N LYS A 97 -7.11 2.92 -11.50
CA LYS A 97 -6.25 2.98 -12.69
C LYS A 97 -4.78 3.11 -12.29
N ALA A 98 -4.46 3.99 -11.35
CA ALA A 98 -3.09 4.21 -10.89
C ALA A 98 -2.50 2.97 -10.23
N LEU A 99 -3.29 2.30 -9.37
CA LEU A 99 -2.86 1.05 -8.73
C LEU A 99 -2.56 -0.03 -9.76
N LEU A 100 -3.45 -0.20 -10.74
CA LEU A 100 -3.25 -1.20 -11.78
C LEU A 100 -1.96 -0.95 -12.56
N MET A 101 -1.72 0.30 -12.97
CA MET A 101 -0.51 0.66 -13.70
C MET A 101 0.76 0.48 -12.86
N LEU A 102 0.71 0.89 -11.59
CA LEU A 102 1.83 0.74 -10.66
C LEU A 102 2.15 -0.75 -10.43
N LEU A 103 1.12 -1.56 -10.22
CA LEU A 103 1.29 -3.00 -10.00
C LEU A 103 1.86 -3.69 -11.25
N ARG A 104 1.40 -3.32 -12.43
CA ARG A 104 1.96 -3.85 -13.68
C ARG A 104 3.45 -3.52 -13.80
N ARG A 105 3.82 -2.27 -13.50
CA ARG A 105 5.22 -1.83 -13.55
C ARG A 105 6.07 -2.59 -12.53
N LEU A 106 5.57 -2.77 -11.32
CA LEU A 106 6.29 -3.49 -10.28
C LEU A 106 6.42 -4.99 -10.60
N ARG A 107 5.39 -5.58 -11.20
CA ARG A 107 5.47 -6.99 -11.64
C ARG A 107 6.49 -7.17 -12.76
N ALA A 108 6.62 -6.21 -13.67
CA ALA A 108 7.66 -6.23 -14.69
C ALA A 108 9.06 -6.11 -14.08
N LYS A 109 9.20 -5.28 -13.05
CA LYS A 109 10.47 -5.08 -12.35
C LYS A 109 10.83 -6.25 -11.44
N TYR A 110 9.84 -6.86 -10.80
CA TYR A 110 10.01 -7.98 -9.86
C TYR A 110 9.15 -9.16 -10.31
N PRO A 111 9.59 -9.90 -11.36
CA PRO A 111 8.74 -10.92 -11.98
C PRO A 111 8.38 -12.11 -11.08
N ASN A 112 9.15 -12.33 -10.01
CA ASN A 112 8.87 -13.40 -9.05
C ASN A 112 7.98 -12.97 -7.90
N ALA A 113 7.59 -11.70 -7.83
CA ALA A 113 6.76 -11.19 -6.75
C ALA A 113 5.28 -11.50 -7.00
N LYS A 114 4.59 -11.92 -5.93
CA LYS A 114 3.14 -12.13 -5.95
C LYS A 114 2.46 -10.95 -5.27
N ILE A 115 1.28 -10.58 -5.78
CA ILE A 115 0.49 -9.47 -5.24
C ILE A 115 -0.46 -9.99 -4.17
N HIS A 116 -0.41 -9.38 -2.99
CA HIS A 116 -1.29 -9.69 -1.87
C HIS A 116 -1.91 -8.44 -1.29
N GLY A 117 -2.99 -8.60 -0.52
CA GLY A 117 -3.48 -7.57 0.37
C GLY A 117 -2.91 -7.80 1.77
N HIS A 118 -2.79 -6.74 2.56
CA HIS A 118 -2.32 -6.85 3.94
C HIS A 118 -3.14 -7.85 4.75
N ARG A 119 -4.45 -7.93 4.49
CA ARG A 119 -5.36 -8.85 5.20
C ARG A 119 -5.01 -10.32 5.02
N ASP A 120 -4.21 -10.67 4.02
CA ASP A 120 -3.77 -12.05 3.81
C ASP A 120 -2.79 -12.49 4.90
N PHE A 121 -2.12 -11.53 5.55
CA PHE A 121 -1.05 -11.78 6.52
C PHE A 121 -1.36 -11.26 7.93
N ALA A 122 -2.50 -10.60 8.12
CA ALA A 122 -2.87 -10.02 9.41
C ALA A 122 -4.38 -10.02 9.58
N ALA A 123 -4.86 -10.03 10.83
CA ALA A 123 -6.28 -9.99 11.15
C ALA A 123 -6.82 -8.55 11.00
N LYS A 124 -6.82 -8.04 9.78
CA LYS A 124 -7.25 -6.67 9.44
C LYS A 124 -8.03 -6.67 8.14
N ALA A 125 -8.89 -5.68 7.96
CA ALA A 125 -9.63 -5.51 6.70
C ALA A 125 -8.76 -4.93 5.58
N CYS A 126 -7.69 -4.22 5.92
CA CYS A 126 -6.78 -3.58 4.97
C CYS A 126 -6.34 -4.55 3.86
N PRO A 127 -6.44 -4.21 2.59
CA PRO A 127 -6.75 -2.90 2.01
C PRO A 127 -8.24 -2.64 1.76
N SER A 128 -9.12 -3.35 2.40
CA SER A 128 -10.59 -3.25 2.32
C SER A 128 -11.17 -3.76 0.99
N PHE A 129 -10.41 -4.54 0.27
CA PHE A 129 -10.84 -5.32 -0.89
C PHE A 129 -9.88 -6.51 -1.06
N ASP A 130 -10.26 -7.48 -1.88
CA ASP A 130 -9.45 -8.68 -2.10
C ASP A 130 -8.42 -8.44 -3.22
N ALA A 131 -7.27 -7.87 -2.84
CA ALA A 131 -6.21 -7.55 -3.78
C ALA A 131 -5.61 -8.79 -4.43
N THR A 132 -5.46 -9.87 -3.68
CA THR A 132 -4.93 -11.13 -4.18
C THR A 132 -5.77 -11.66 -5.34
N LYS A 133 -7.09 -11.63 -5.18
CA LYS A 133 -8.02 -12.09 -6.20
C LYS A 133 -8.10 -11.11 -7.38
N GLU A 134 -8.22 -9.81 -7.07
CA GLU A 134 -8.41 -8.78 -8.11
C GLU A 134 -7.21 -8.72 -9.06
N TYR A 135 -6.00 -8.92 -8.56
CA TYR A 135 -4.77 -8.81 -9.34
C TYR A 135 -4.11 -10.16 -9.64
N ALA A 136 -4.86 -11.25 -9.53
CA ALA A 136 -4.31 -12.60 -9.72
C ALA A 136 -3.70 -12.82 -11.10
N ASP A 137 -4.19 -12.11 -12.12
CA ASP A 137 -3.76 -12.28 -13.52
C ASP A 137 -2.63 -11.34 -13.94
N LEU A 138 -2.09 -10.54 -13.05
CA LEU A 138 -1.00 -9.63 -13.39
C LEU A 138 0.37 -10.31 -13.47
#